data_94f14c158caacc833b345c77e83271ee
#
_entry.id   94f14c158caacc833b345c77e83271ee
#
_cell.length_a   1.000
_cell.length_b   1.000
_cell.length_c   1.000
_cell.angle_alpha   90.00
_cell.angle_beta   90.00
_cell.angle_gamma   90.00
#
_symmetry.space_group_name_H-M   'P 1'
#
loop_
_entity.id
_entity.type
_entity.pdbx_description
1 polymer ?
#
loop_
_entity_poly.entity_id
_entity_poly.type
_entity_poly.pdbx_seq_one_letter_code
_entity_poly.pdbx_strand_id
1 'polypeptide(L)'
;MINTIYEIGEWPKDFTEVTMIFLKKKPQATKCSDHRTISLIARTAKILAKILRRRIEKKIWDVLGEDQFGFRRGKGTRDVIGMLRIISERTLEIDKERSVCFIDWQKAFDRVNWSKLMQILKKIGIDWRERRLISNLYMAQSVKVRLNRGETRSVKTERGVRQGCCLSQILFNLYSEYLTKEALEGLRDFKIGGQIIHTVKYADDLVLLAKEEKVLQDMIDKLIEIGRCYGMEMNVEKTN
;
A
#
# COMPACT_ATOMS: atom_id res chain seq x y z
N MET A 1 -11.27 -5.88 -28.25
CA MET A 1 -11.43 -5.02 -27.05
C MET A 1 -10.19 -5.00 -26.15
N ILE A 2 -9.72 -6.10 -25.52
CA ILE A 2 -8.54 -6.06 -24.62
C ILE A 2 -7.28 -5.65 -25.36
N ASN A 3 -7.01 -6.23 -26.53
CA ASN A 3 -5.85 -5.83 -27.35
C ASN A 3 -5.97 -4.37 -27.79
N THR A 4 -7.14 -3.93 -28.20
CA THR A 4 -7.40 -2.54 -28.60
C THR A 4 -7.13 -1.56 -27.43
N ILE A 5 -7.60 -1.88 -26.20
CA ILE A 5 -7.32 -1.07 -25.00
C ILE A 5 -5.81 -1.00 -24.75
N TYR A 6 -5.10 -2.12 -24.94
CA TYR A 6 -3.67 -2.18 -24.72
C TYR A 6 -2.88 -1.38 -25.77
N GLU A 7 -3.28 -1.43 -27.02
CA GLU A 7 -2.66 -0.69 -28.13
C GLU A 7 -2.94 0.82 -28.04
N ILE A 8 -4.20 1.19 -27.84
CA ILE A 8 -4.62 2.60 -27.73
C ILE A 8 -4.19 3.20 -26.40
N GLY A 9 -4.10 2.37 -25.34
CA GLY A 9 -3.77 2.81 -23.98
C GLY A 9 -4.90 3.56 -23.26
N GLU A 10 -6.13 3.46 -23.76
CA GLU A 10 -7.30 4.13 -23.21
C GLU A 10 -8.32 3.12 -22.67
N TRP A 11 -8.90 3.45 -21.51
CA TRP A 11 -9.92 2.64 -20.89
C TRP A 11 -11.32 3.12 -21.32
N PRO A 12 -12.26 2.20 -21.56
CA PRO A 12 -13.67 2.57 -21.69
C PRO A 12 -14.13 3.35 -20.45
N LYS A 13 -15.03 4.33 -20.65
CA LYS A 13 -15.54 5.18 -19.56
C LYS A 13 -16.10 4.37 -18.39
N ASP A 14 -16.83 3.29 -18.67
CA ASP A 14 -17.41 2.40 -17.66
C ASP A 14 -16.36 1.67 -16.81
N PHE A 15 -15.08 1.66 -17.20
CA PHE A 15 -13.99 1.05 -16.44
C PHE A 15 -13.29 2.07 -15.55
N THR A 16 -13.43 3.36 -15.85
CA THR A 16 -12.86 4.46 -15.07
C THR A 16 -13.87 5.06 -14.10
N GLU A 17 -15.16 4.89 -14.33
CA GLU A 17 -16.19 5.24 -13.35
C GLU A 17 -16.38 4.10 -12.34
N VAL A 18 -16.20 4.40 -11.06
CA VAL A 18 -16.20 3.42 -9.96
C VAL A 18 -17.38 3.69 -9.04
N THR A 19 -18.21 2.69 -8.79
CA THR A 19 -19.20 2.75 -7.72
C THR A 19 -18.54 2.31 -6.41
N MET A 20 -18.55 3.18 -5.40
CA MET A 20 -18.07 2.86 -4.06
C MET A 20 -19.22 2.52 -3.11
N ILE A 21 -18.99 1.54 -2.25
CA ILE A 21 -19.83 1.25 -1.10
C ILE A 21 -19.04 1.54 0.18
N PHE A 22 -19.76 2.03 1.20
CA PHE A 22 -19.21 2.29 2.52
C PHE A 22 -19.55 1.14 3.47
N LEU A 23 -18.53 0.49 4.01
CA LEU A 23 -18.67 -0.50 5.08
C LEU A 23 -18.33 0.14 6.42
N LYS A 24 -19.23 0.01 7.39
CA LYS A 24 -18.99 0.48 8.76
C LYS A 24 -17.84 -0.30 9.38
N LYS A 25 -16.86 0.40 9.99
CA LYS A 25 -15.77 -0.21 10.77
C LYS A 25 -16.24 -0.60 12.18
N LYS A 26 -17.29 0.06 12.68
CA LYS A 26 -17.92 -0.17 13.99
C LYS A 26 -19.44 0.02 13.88
N PRO A 27 -20.25 -0.62 14.75
CA PRO A 27 -21.72 -0.55 14.68
C PRO A 27 -22.26 0.89 14.72
N GLN A 28 -21.67 1.75 15.54
CA GLN A 28 -22.08 3.15 15.76
C GLN A 28 -21.32 4.14 14.86
N ALA A 29 -20.96 3.73 13.63
CA ALA A 29 -20.27 4.61 12.68
C ALA A 29 -21.14 5.80 12.27
N THR A 30 -20.69 7.00 12.57
CA THR A 30 -21.35 8.28 12.24
C THR A 30 -20.47 9.17 11.35
N LYS A 31 -19.15 9.08 11.48
CA LYS A 31 -18.18 9.90 10.72
C LYS A 31 -17.70 9.17 9.46
N CYS A 32 -17.29 9.90 8.44
CA CYS A 32 -16.67 9.32 7.24
C CYS A 32 -15.40 8.49 7.55
N SER A 33 -14.65 8.85 8.60
CA SER A 33 -13.50 8.09 9.11
C SER A 33 -13.86 6.69 9.61
N ASP A 34 -15.10 6.51 10.09
CA ASP A 34 -15.61 5.25 10.62
C ASP A 34 -16.03 4.24 9.55
N HIS A 35 -15.85 4.58 8.29
CA HIS A 35 -16.20 3.72 7.17
C HIS A 35 -14.95 3.33 6.37
N ARG A 36 -15.00 2.10 5.82
CA ARG A 36 -14.06 1.61 4.81
C ARG A 36 -14.75 1.70 3.45
N THR A 37 -14.06 2.26 2.46
CA THR A 37 -14.54 2.32 1.08
C THR A 37 -14.19 1.04 0.35
N ILE A 38 -15.14 0.48 -0.40
CA ILE A 38 -14.89 -0.66 -1.31
C ILE A 38 -15.34 -0.26 -2.71
N SER A 39 -14.44 -0.41 -3.67
CA SER A 39 -14.69 -0.13 -5.08
C SER A 39 -15.36 -1.32 -5.77
N LEU A 40 -16.54 -1.13 -6.31
CA LEU A 40 -17.19 -2.09 -7.20
C LEU A 40 -16.63 -1.88 -8.61
N ILE A 41 -15.93 -2.89 -9.10
CA ILE A 41 -15.23 -2.83 -10.39
C ILE A 41 -15.91 -3.82 -11.35
N ALA A 42 -16.18 -3.39 -12.58
CA ALA A 42 -16.73 -4.24 -13.63
C ALA A 42 -15.88 -5.49 -13.85
N ARG A 43 -16.51 -6.63 -14.14
CA ARG A 43 -15.81 -7.93 -14.30
C ARG A 43 -14.74 -7.87 -15.38
N THR A 44 -15.03 -7.23 -16.51
CA THR A 44 -14.09 -7.05 -17.62
C THR A 44 -12.89 -6.18 -17.22
N ALA A 45 -13.11 -5.10 -16.47
CA ALA A 45 -12.03 -4.27 -15.93
C ALA A 45 -11.14 -5.05 -14.94
N LYS A 46 -11.73 -5.95 -14.13
CA LYS A 46 -10.95 -6.86 -13.25
C LYS A 46 -10.05 -7.81 -14.05
N ILE A 47 -10.54 -8.34 -15.18
CA ILE A 47 -9.74 -9.24 -16.04
C ILE A 47 -8.53 -8.49 -16.58
N LEU A 48 -8.74 -7.29 -17.14
CA LEU A 48 -7.65 -6.47 -17.67
C LEU A 48 -6.67 -6.04 -16.57
N ALA A 49 -7.16 -5.64 -15.39
CA ALA A 49 -6.32 -5.35 -14.23
C ALA A 49 -5.47 -6.55 -13.80
N LYS A 50 -6.03 -7.78 -13.89
CA LYS A 50 -5.29 -9.02 -13.60
C LYS A 50 -4.21 -9.32 -14.64
N ILE A 51 -4.48 -9.06 -15.92
CA ILE A 51 -3.48 -9.20 -16.98
C ILE A 51 -2.35 -8.20 -16.77
N LEU A 52 -2.70 -6.93 -16.51
CA LEU A 52 -1.73 -5.87 -16.25
C LEU A 52 -0.87 -6.19 -15.01
N ARG A 53 -1.51 -6.63 -13.92
CA ARG A 53 -0.80 -7.13 -12.74
C ARG A 53 0.23 -8.19 -13.08
N ARG A 54 -0.13 -9.25 -13.83
CA ARG A 54 0.78 -10.35 -14.20
C ARG A 54 2.00 -9.87 -14.99
N ARG A 55 1.86 -8.82 -15.81
CA ARG A 55 2.96 -8.27 -16.60
C ARG A 55 3.97 -7.50 -15.77
N ILE A 56 3.50 -6.81 -14.72
CA ILE A 56 4.36 -5.93 -13.91
C ILE A 56 4.83 -6.60 -12.60
N GLU A 57 4.13 -7.65 -12.11
CA GLU A 57 4.36 -8.20 -10.77
C GLU A 57 5.78 -8.73 -10.55
N LYS A 58 6.41 -9.34 -11.57
CA LYS A 58 7.78 -9.84 -11.44
C LYS A 58 8.75 -8.69 -11.10
N LYS A 59 8.72 -7.61 -11.90
CA LYS A 59 9.58 -6.44 -11.68
C LYS A 59 9.32 -5.76 -10.32
N ILE A 60 8.05 -5.78 -9.86
CA ILE A 60 7.71 -5.26 -8.53
C ILE A 60 8.29 -6.17 -7.45
N TRP A 61 8.15 -7.50 -7.58
CA TRP A 61 8.69 -8.44 -6.59
C TRP A 61 10.21 -8.43 -6.49
N ASP A 62 10.90 -8.15 -7.59
CA ASP A 62 12.37 -8.04 -7.62
C ASP A 62 12.90 -6.85 -6.77
N VAL A 63 12.04 -5.86 -6.49
CA VAL A 63 12.41 -4.67 -5.69
C VAL A 63 11.80 -4.64 -4.29
N LEU A 64 10.76 -5.46 -4.02
CA LEU A 64 10.17 -5.58 -2.69
C LEU A 64 11.11 -6.30 -1.73
N GLY A 65 11.23 -5.75 -0.52
CA GLY A 65 11.97 -6.39 0.57
C GLY A 65 11.37 -7.73 0.98
N GLU A 66 12.21 -8.62 1.56
CA GLU A 66 11.76 -9.91 2.09
C GLU A 66 10.87 -9.75 3.34
N ASP A 67 10.90 -8.59 3.94
CA ASP A 67 10.11 -8.16 5.10
C ASP A 67 8.67 -7.76 4.77
N GLN A 68 8.28 -7.72 3.46
CA GLN A 68 6.89 -7.53 3.03
C GLN A 68 6.18 -8.87 2.86
N PHE A 69 5.14 -9.11 3.64
CA PHE A 69 4.35 -10.34 3.65
C PHE A 69 2.95 -10.17 3.03
N GLY A 70 2.39 -8.96 3.07
CA GLY A 70 1.04 -8.70 2.57
C GLY A 70 0.94 -8.82 1.05
N PHE A 71 -0.14 -9.46 0.57
CA PHE A 71 -0.47 -9.63 -0.86
C PHE A 71 0.61 -10.33 -1.70
N ARG A 72 1.57 -10.99 -1.07
CA ARG A 72 2.67 -11.72 -1.70
C ARG A 72 2.35 -13.21 -1.76
N ARG A 73 2.60 -13.83 -2.92
CA ARG A 73 2.36 -15.27 -3.12
C ARG A 73 3.26 -16.09 -2.17
N GLY A 74 2.66 -17.05 -1.48
CA GLY A 74 3.37 -17.94 -0.55
C GLY A 74 3.71 -17.31 0.81
N LYS A 75 3.30 -16.06 1.06
CA LYS A 75 3.44 -15.39 2.36
C LYS A 75 2.06 -14.99 2.91
N GLY A 76 1.88 -15.05 4.23
CA GLY A 76 0.62 -14.74 4.88
C GLY A 76 0.78 -14.22 6.30
N THR A 77 -0.32 -14.02 7.00
CA THR A 77 -0.33 -13.52 8.39
C THR A 77 0.39 -14.44 9.35
N ARG A 78 0.36 -15.76 9.13
CA ARG A 78 1.09 -16.73 9.96
C ARG A 78 2.59 -16.51 9.89
N ASP A 79 3.12 -16.18 8.70
CA ASP A 79 4.55 -15.95 8.51
C ASP A 79 5.01 -14.68 9.23
N VAL A 80 4.20 -13.61 9.18
CA VAL A 80 4.45 -12.36 9.91
C VAL A 80 4.45 -12.61 11.42
N ILE A 81 3.43 -13.29 11.92
CA ILE A 81 3.33 -13.60 13.37
C ILE A 81 4.50 -14.50 13.80
N GLY A 82 4.85 -15.49 12.97
CA GLY A 82 6.00 -16.37 13.22
C GLY A 82 7.31 -15.58 13.26
N MET A 83 7.53 -14.66 12.32
CA MET A 83 8.70 -13.80 12.31
C MET A 83 8.78 -12.90 13.55
N LEU A 84 7.70 -12.24 13.93
CA LEU A 84 7.67 -11.39 15.12
C LEU A 84 7.92 -12.20 16.42
N ARG A 85 7.41 -13.44 16.51
CA ARG A 85 7.70 -14.34 17.64
C ARG A 85 9.18 -14.71 17.70
N ILE A 86 9.76 -15.12 16.57
CA ILE A 86 11.20 -15.45 16.51
C ILE A 86 12.05 -14.24 16.91
N ILE A 87 11.69 -13.04 16.44
CA ILE A 87 12.37 -11.79 16.82
C ILE A 87 12.27 -11.59 18.34
N SER A 88 11.08 -11.73 18.91
CA SER A 88 10.84 -11.57 20.35
C SER A 88 11.62 -12.59 21.20
N GLU A 89 11.55 -13.88 20.84
CA GLU A 89 12.26 -14.96 21.51
C GLU A 89 13.78 -14.75 21.48
N ARG A 90 14.34 -14.43 20.31
CA ARG A 90 15.77 -14.15 20.17
C ARG A 90 16.20 -12.91 20.95
N THR A 91 15.33 -11.92 21.10
CA THR A 91 15.60 -10.70 21.87
C THR A 91 15.69 -11.03 23.36
N LEU A 92 14.79 -11.87 23.86
CA LEU A 92 14.78 -12.34 25.26
C LEU A 92 16.00 -13.22 25.57
N GLU A 93 16.41 -14.11 24.65
CA GLU A 93 17.60 -14.97 24.84
C GLU A 93 18.91 -14.17 25.01
N ILE A 94 18.98 -12.97 24.43
CA ILE A 94 20.22 -12.16 24.46
C ILE A 94 20.19 -11.13 25.60
N ASP A 95 19.12 -11.10 26.39
CA ASP A 95 18.89 -10.15 27.53
C ASP A 95 19.17 -8.68 27.10
N LYS A 96 18.69 -8.29 25.91
CA LYS A 96 18.83 -6.93 25.38
C LYS A 96 17.47 -6.31 25.17
N GLU A 97 17.25 -5.18 25.80
CA GLU A 97 16.06 -4.37 25.53
C GLU A 97 15.98 -4.01 24.05
N ARG A 98 14.77 -3.99 23.53
CA ARG A 98 14.46 -3.65 22.14
C ARG A 98 13.22 -2.77 22.11
N SER A 99 13.28 -1.83 21.20
CA SER A 99 12.17 -0.92 20.96
C SER A 99 11.41 -1.36 19.70
N VAL A 100 10.09 -1.47 19.82
CA VAL A 100 9.18 -1.87 18.74
C VAL A 100 8.07 -0.85 18.61
N CYS A 101 7.73 -0.46 17.40
CA CYS A 101 6.60 0.43 17.15
C CYS A 101 5.73 -0.10 16.01
N PHE A 102 4.42 -0.14 16.25
CA PHE A 102 3.41 -0.50 15.26
C PHE A 102 2.86 0.78 14.62
N ILE A 103 3.08 0.95 13.32
CA ILE A 103 2.67 2.13 12.56
C ILE A 103 1.37 1.83 11.81
N ASP A 104 0.34 2.66 12.03
CA ASP A 104 -0.91 2.66 11.27
C ASP A 104 -0.97 3.89 10.36
N TRP A 105 -1.21 3.68 9.06
CA TRP A 105 -1.39 4.77 8.10
C TRP A 105 -2.87 5.13 7.95
N GLN A 106 -3.20 6.41 8.08
CA GLN A 106 -4.59 6.87 7.87
C GLN A 106 -5.04 6.63 6.44
N LYS A 107 -6.04 5.74 6.24
CA LYS A 107 -6.62 5.47 4.91
C LYS A 107 -5.56 5.26 3.83
N ALA A 108 -4.57 4.43 4.10
CA ALA A 108 -3.37 4.23 3.31
C ALA A 108 -3.62 4.13 1.78
N PHE A 109 -4.55 3.24 1.38
CA PHE A 109 -4.90 3.05 -0.04
C PHE A 109 -5.51 4.30 -0.68
N ASP A 110 -6.29 5.09 0.07
CA ASP A 110 -6.97 6.29 -0.44
C ASP A 110 -6.02 7.47 -0.59
N ARG A 111 -4.79 7.39 -0.05
CA ARG A 111 -3.80 8.48 -0.01
C ARG A 111 -2.67 8.35 -1.02
N VAL A 112 -2.56 7.24 -1.73
CA VAL A 112 -1.48 7.03 -2.72
C VAL A 112 -1.46 8.16 -3.75
N ASN A 113 -0.33 8.88 -3.85
CA ASN A 113 -0.11 9.94 -4.82
C ASN A 113 0.25 9.34 -6.18
N TRP A 114 -0.57 9.59 -7.19
CA TRP A 114 -0.39 9.00 -8.51
C TRP A 114 0.89 9.46 -9.22
N SER A 115 1.28 10.72 -9.09
CA SER A 115 2.49 11.24 -9.70
C SER A 115 3.74 10.55 -9.13
N LYS A 116 3.82 10.40 -7.82
CA LYS A 116 4.89 9.63 -7.15
C LYS A 116 4.86 8.16 -7.59
N LEU A 117 3.68 7.53 -7.62
CA LEU A 117 3.55 6.14 -8.08
C LEU A 117 4.06 5.96 -9.52
N MET A 118 3.72 6.88 -10.44
CA MET A 118 4.19 6.83 -11.82
C MET A 118 5.72 7.01 -11.92
N GLN A 119 6.31 7.86 -11.09
CA GLN A 119 7.78 8.01 -10.99
C GLN A 119 8.44 6.72 -10.54
N ILE A 120 7.88 6.06 -9.50
CA ILE A 120 8.38 4.78 -8.98
C ILE A 120 8.29 3.69 -10.06
N LEU A 121 7.16 3.57 -10.75
CA LEU A 121 6.97 2.60 -11.84
C LEU A 121 7.98 2.82 -12.98
N LYS A 122 8.28 4.08 -13.29
CA LYS A 122 9.35 4.42 -14.28
C LYS A 122 10.71 3.99 -13.78
N LYS A 123 11.04 4.27 -12.52
CA LYS A 123 12.34 3.96 -11.89
C LYS A 123 12.64 2.47 -11.87
N ILE A 124 11.63 1.60 -11.65
CA ILE A 124 11.80 0.13 -11.69
C ILE A 124 11.72 -0.45 -13.10
N GLY A 125 11.64 0.39 -14.13
CA GLY A 125 11.66 -0.05 -15.53
C GLY A 125 10.37 -0.72 -16.01
N ILE A 126 9.19 -0.37 -15.46
CA ILE A 126 7.92 -0.78 -16.04
C ILE A 126 7.78 -0.14 -17.44
N ASP A 127 7.39 -0.93 -18.44
CA ASP A 127 7.22 -0.46 -19.80
C ASP A 127 6.24 0.72 -19.87
N TRP A 128 6.43 1.61 -20.86
CA TRP A 128 5.62 2.81 -21.02
C TRP A 128 4.14 2.50 -21.29
N ARG A 129 3.83 1.37 -21.94
CA ARG A 129 2.46 0.97 -22.25
C ARG A 129 1.70 0.59 -20.98
N GLU A 130 2.31 -0.24 -20.11
CA GLU A 130 1.73 -0.59 -18.81
C GLU A 130 1.59 0.66 -17.93
N ARG A 131 2.59 1.55 -17.90
CA ARG A 131 2.52 2.80 -17.14
C ARG A 131 1.40 3.71 -17.65
N ARG A 132 1.23 3.83 -18.97
CA ARG A 132 0.14 4.62 -19.59
C ARG A 132 -1.22 4.06 -19.19
N LEU A 133 -1.41 2.74 -19.25
CA LEU A 133 -2.65 2.11 -18.83
C LEU A 133 -2.94 2.33 -17.35
N ILE A 134 -1.94 2.17 -16.47
CA ILE A 134 -2.10 2.43 -15.04
C ILE A 134 -2.44 3.91 -14.80
N SER A 135 -1.73 4.82 -15.44
CA SER A 135 -1.97 6.26 -15.35
C SER A 135 -3.42 6.61 -15.74
N ASN A 136 -3.85 6.15 -16.92
CA ASN A 136 -5.19 6.45 -17.43
C ASN A 136 -6.29 5.81 -16.59
N LEU A 137 -6.04 4.64 -15.98
CA LEU A 137 -6.99 3.99 -15.07
C LEU A 137 -7.30 4.86 -13.85
N TYR A 138 -6.30 5.52 -13.30
CA TYR A 138 -6.44 6.32 -12.08
C TYR A 138 -6.73 7.79 -12.38
N MET A 139 -6.00 8.44 -13.29
CA MET A 139 -6.17 9.87 -13.58
C MET A 139 -7.51 10.21 -14.26
N ALA A 140 -8.10 9.27 -14.99
CA ALA A 140 -9.44 9.41 -15.55
C ALA A 140 -10.55 8.94 -14.57
N GLN A 141 -10.19 8.57 -13.34
CA GLN A 141 -11.14 7.98 -12.42
C GLN A 141 -12.15 8.98 -11.89
N SER A 142 -13.41 8.56 -11.94
CA SER A 142 -14.51 9.21 -11.23
C SER A 142 -15.22 8.21 -10.32
N VAL A 143 -15.83 8.70 -9.27
CA VAL A 143 -16.43 7.89 -8.21
C VAL A 143 -17.87 8.31 -7.97
N LYS A 144 -18.75 7.33 -7.90
CA LYS A 144 -20.10 7.44 -7.36
C LYS A 144 -20.20 6.63 -6.08
N VAL A 145 -20.97 7.12 -5.13
CA VAL A 145 -21.24 6.41 -3.89
C VAL A 145 -22.63 5.81 -3.97
N ARG A 146 -22.73 4.51 -3.71
CA ARG A 146 -24.01 3.81 -3.59
C ARG A 146 -24.58 4.02 -2.20
N LEU A 147 -25.78 4.56 -2.16
CA LEU A 147 -26.58 4.77 -0.96
C LEU A 147 -27.80 3.82 -0.98
N ASN A 148 -28.52 3.73 0.15
CA ASN A 148 -29.72 2.89 0.25
C ASN A 148 -30.84 3.29 -0.74
N ARG A 149 -30.88 4.56 -1.18
CA ARG A 149 -31.90 5.12 -2.08
C ARG A 149 -31.35 5.65 -3.40
N GLY A 150 -30.23 5.07 -3.90
CA GLY A 150 -29.66 5.48 -5.18
C GLY A 150 -28.14 5.70 -5.14
N GLU A 151 -27.63 6.46 -6.07
CA GLU A 151 -26.20 6.78 -6.19
C GLU A 151 -26.01 8.31 -6.16
N THR A 152 -24.85 8.75 -5.64
CA THR A 152 -24.47 10.17 -5.69
C THR A 152 -24.11 10.61 -7.09
N ARG A 153 -23.94 11.91 -7.29
CA ARG A 153 -23.26 12.43 -8.49
C ARG A 153 -21.85 11.89 -8.57
N SER A 154 -21.35 11.74 -9.80
CA SER A 154 -19.97 11.33 -10.06
C SER A 154 -19.00 12.46 -9.70
N VAL A 155 -17.93 12.14 -8.97
CA VAL A 155 -16.89 13.09 -8.55
C VAL A 155 -15.54 12.54 -9.02
N LYS A 156 -14.69 13.41 -9.60
CA LYS A 156 -13.31 13.05 -9.92
C LYS A 156 -12.50 12.89 -8.63
N THR A 157 -11.60 11.90 -8.64
CA THR A 157 -10.63 11.69 -7.57
C THR A 157 -9.26 12.14 -8.05
N GLU A 158 -8.40 12.56 -7.11
CA GLU A 158 -7.06 13.10 -7.41
C GLU A 158 -5.94 12.22 -6.88
N ARG A 159 -6.28 11.21 -6.08
CA ARG A 159 -5.33 10.28 -5.44
C ARG A 159 -6.03 8.99 -5.03
N GLY A 160 -5.23 8.03 -4.58
CA GLY A 160 -5.71 6.76 -4.05
C GLY A 160 -5.77 5.63 -5.08
N VAL A 161 -5.67 4.40 -4.58
CA VAL A 161 -5.82 3.19 -5.37
C VAL A 161 -7.08 2.43 -4.94
N ARG A 162 -7.71 1.74 -5.88
CA ARG A 162 -9.04 1.13 -5.70
C ARG A 162 -9.02 -0.01 -4.69
N GLN A 163 -9.64 0.14 -3.54
CA GLN A 163 -9.82 -0.97 -2.60
C GLN A 163 -10.75 -2.03 -3.23
N GLY A 164 -10.25 -3.28 -3.35
CA GLY A 164 -10.93 -4.38 -4.03
C GLY A 164 -10.43 -4.68 -5.45
N CYS A 165 -9.40 -3.95 -5.93
CA CYS A 165 -8.70 -4.25 -7.18
C CYS A 165 -7.41 -5.02 -6.92
N CYS A 166 -7.20 -6.12 -7.64
CA CYS A 166 -5.97 -6.92 -7.51
C CYS A 166 -4.69 -6.17 -7.90
N LEU A 167 -4.80 -5.18 -8.80
CA LEU A 167 -3.68 -4.33 -9.21
C LEU A 167 -3.28 -3.36 -8.09
N SER A 168 -4.25 -2.82 -7.36
CA SER A 168 -4.00 -1.85 -6.29
C SER A 168 -3.12 -2.40 -5.17
N GLN A 169 -3.23 -3.69 -4.87
CA GLN A 169 -2.47 -4.35 -3.82
C GLN A 169 -0.95 -4.30 -4.07
N ILE A 170 -0.53 -4.68 -5.27
CA ILE A 170 0.90 -4.69 -5.62
C ILE A 170 1.45 -3.27 -5.84
N LEU A 171 0.62 -2.36 -6.35
CA LEU A 171 1.00 -0.95 -6.50
C LEU A 171 1.18 -0.28 -5.14
N PHE A 172 0.31 -0.60 -4.17
CA PHE A 172 0.44 -0.11 -2.80
C PHE A 172 1.71 -0.66 -2.14
N ASN A 173 1.97 -1.97 -2.23
CA ASN A 173 3.20 -2.55 -1.69
C ASN A 173 4.45 -1.89 -2.27
N LEU A 174 4.49 -1.66 -3.58
CA LEU A 174 5.59 -0.96 -4.23
C LEU A 174 5.74 0.48 -3.69
N TYR A 175 4.63 1.19 -3.54
CA TYR A 175 4.61 2.56 -3.04
C TYR A 175 5.13 2.65 -1.60
N SER A 176 4.62 1.80 -0.72
CA SER A 176 5.04 1.69 0.67
C SER A 176 6.50 1.28 0.80
N GLU A 177 6.99 0.37 -0.07
CA GLU A 177 8.38 -0.04 -0.10
C GLU A 177 9.33 1.12 -0.37
N TYR A 178 9.00 1.93 -1.38
CA TYR A 178 9.81 3.11 -1.73
C TYR A 178 9.80 4.17 -0.64
N LEU A 179 8.62 4.44 -0.05
CA LEU A 179 8.49 5.34 1.09
C LEU A 179 9.37 4.88 2.25
N THR A 180 9.25 3.60 2.64
CA THR A 180 9.98 3.04 3.78
C THR A 180 11.50 3.03 3.52
N LYS A 181 11.93 2.66 2.31
CA LYS A 181 13.35 2.67 1.94
C LYS A 181 13.94 4.07 2.00
N GLU A 182 13.24 5.07 1.48
CA GLU A 182 13.68 6.47 1.49
C GLU A 182 13.72 7.03 2.92
N ALA A 183 12.70 6.73 3.74
CA ALA A 183 12.62 7.20 5.12
C ALA A 183 13.71 6.60 6.02
N LEU A 184 14.04 5.33 5.82
CA LEU A 184 14.97 4.58 6.69
C LEU A 184 16.37 4.44 6.10
N GLU A 185 16.70 5.23 5.06
CA GLU A 185 18.04 5.26 4.51
C GLU A 185 19.04 5.78 5.56
N GLY A 186 20.11 5.02 5.80
CA GLY A 186 21.12 5.37 6.81
C GLY A 186 20.80 5.00 8.26
N LEU A 187 19.56 4.59 8.57
CA LEU A 187 19.12 4.22 9.94
C LEU A 187 19.11 2.71 10.21
N ARG A 188 19.83 1.92 9.42
CA ARG A 188 19.78 0.45 9.40
C ARG A 188 20.88 -0.17 10.27
N ASP A 189 20.66 -0.30 11.57
CA ASP A 189 21.65 -0.89 12.48
C ASP A 189 21.21 -2.17 13.20
N PHE A 190 19.90 -2.54 13.11
CA PHE A 190 19.36 -3.67 13.80
C PHE A 190 19.64 -4.99 13.08
N LYS A 191 20.39 -5.91 13.73
CA LYS A 191 20.77 -7.22 13.21
C LYS A 191 20.29 -8.34 14.11
N ILE A 192 19.69 -9.38 13.52
CA ILE A 192 19.35 -10.66 14.16
C ILE A 192 19.96 -11.78 13.35
N GLY A 193 20.78 -12.66 13.95
CA GLY A 193 21.42 -13.75 13.25
C GLY A 193 22.29 -13.31 12.06
N GLY A 194 22.88 -12.11 12.12
CA GLY A 194 23.68 -11.54 11.02
C GLY A 194 22.86 -10.82 9.93
N GLN A 195 21.53 -10.92 9.94
CA GLN A 195 20.65 -10.22 9.01
C GLN A 195 20.14 -8.91 9.58
N ILE A 196 20.09 -7.86 8.74
CA ILE A 196 19.51 -6.57 9.12
C ILE A 196 17.98 -6.70 8.98
N ILE A 197 17.28 -6.61 10.12
CA ILE A 197 15.81 -6.62 10.16
C ILE A 197 15.37 -5.41 10.98
N HIS A 198 14.92 -4.36 10.34
CA HIS A 198 14.44 -3.12 10.98
C HIS A 198 12.97 -2.85 10.70
N THR A 199 12.38 -3.60 9.78
CA THR A 199 10.95 -3.51 9.46
C THR A 199 10.33 -4.87 9.26
N VAL A 200 9.04 -4.99 9.60
CA VAL A 200 8.16 -6.09 9.19
C VAL A 200 6.87 -5.48 8.67
N LYS A 201 6.49 -5.86 7.45
CA LYS A 201 5.38 -5.23 6.72
C LYS A 201 4.30 -6.24 6.35
N TYR A 202 3.04 -5.87 6.57
CA TYR A 202 1.89 -6.60 6.05
C TYR A 202 0.90 -5.64 5.40
N ALA A 203 1.01 -5.44 4.10
CA ALA A 203 0.26 -4.44 3.35
C ALA A 203 0.51 -3.01 3.88
N ASP A 204 -0.49 -2.41 4.52
CA ASP A 204 -0.43 -1.09 5.14
C ASP A 204 0.05 -1.11 6.60
N ASP A 205 0.07 -2.26 7.25
CA ASP A 205 0.64 -2.41 8.60
C ASP A 205 2.17 -2.49 8.51
N LEU A 206 2.85 -1.66 9.30
CA LEU A 206 4.30 -1.58 9.37
C LEU A 206 4.75 -1.70 10.83
N VAL A 207 5.69 -2.59 11.11
CA VAL A 207 6.37 -2.69 12.40
C VAL A 207 7.80 -2.20 12.23
N LEU A 208 8.22 -1.28 13.09
CA LEU A 208 9.60 -0.82 13.21
C LEU A 208 10.29 -1.53 14.37
N LEU A 209 11.56 -1.84 14.18
CA LEU A 209 12.42 -2.52 15.14
C LEU A 209 13.73 -1.76 15.26
N ALA A 210 14.12 -1.39 16.49
CA ALA A 210 15.38 -0.73 16.76
C ALA A 210 16.04 -1.28 18.04
N LYS A 211 17.35 -1.06 18.20
CA LYS A 211 18.07 -1.42 19.41
C LYS A 211 17.76 -0.48 20.56
N GLU A 212 17.55 0.78 20.25
CA GLU A 212 17.39 1.86 21.22
C GLU A 212 16.14 2.68 20.89
N GLU A 213 15.51 3.20 21.92
CA GLU A 213 14.33 4.06 21.79
C GLU A 213 14.61 5.30 20.94
N LYS A 214 15.80 5.91 21.12
CA LYS A 214 16.20 7.08 20.32
C LYS A 214 16.25 6.78 18.82
N VAL A 215 16.83 5.63 18.44
CA VAL A 215 16.90 5.22 17.03
C VAL A 215 15.49 4.96 16.49
N LEU A 216 14.62 4.34 17.30
CA LEU A 216 13.22 4.12 16.94
C LEU A 216 12.48 5.45 16.70
N GLN A 217 12.70 6.45 17.58
CA GLN A 217 12.10 7.77 17.44
C GLN A 217 12.60 8.47 16.16
N ASP A 218 13.91 8.41 15.88
CA ASP A 218 14.47 8.96 14.63
C ASP A 218 13.86 8.31 13.38
N MET A 219 13.61 6.99 13.42
CA MET A 219 12.92 6.27 12.35
C MET A 219 11.47 6.74 12.17
N ILE A 220 10.73 6.94 13.27
CA ILE A 220 9.35 7.44 13.25
C ILE A 220 9.31 8.86 12.68
N ASP A 221 10.18 9.74 13.13
CA ASP A 221 10.23 11.13 12.67
C ASP A 221 10.53 11.21 11.17
N LYS A 222 11.47 10.41 10.67
CA LYS A 222 11.75 10.29 9.24
C LYS A 222 10.59 9.71 8.44
N LEU A 223 9.89 8.71 8.97
CA LEU A 223 8.69 8.18 8.34
C LEU A 223 7.57 9.20 8.25
N ILE A 224 7.40 10.06 9.26
CA ILE A 224 6.43 11.16 9.22
C ILE A 224 6.83 12.19 8.17
N GLU A 225 8.10 12.60 8.13
CA GLU A 225 8.63 13.57 7.17
C GLU A 225 8.45 13.10 5.72
N ILE A 226 8.99 11.92 5.40
CA ILE A 226 8.92 11.33 4.06
C ILE A 226 7.48 10.92 3.71
N GLY A 227 6.75 10.40 4.69
CA GLY A 227 5.33 10.07 4.52
C GLY A 227 4.52 11.25 3.99
N ARG A 228 4.72 12.45 4.54
CA ARG A 228 4.07 13.68 4.05
C ARG A 228 4.42 13.99 2.59
N CYS A 229 5.68 13.79 2.18
CA CYS A 229 6.13 13.96 0.79
C CYS A 229 5.44 12.95 -0.16
N TYR A 230 5.06 11.78 0.37
CA TYR A 230 4.28 10.76 -0.33
C TYR A 230 2.76 10.95 -0.18
N GLY A 231 2.28 12.00 0.50
CA GLY A 231 0.86 12.24 0.76
C GLY A 231 0.25 11.27 1.78
N MET A 232 1.10 10.51 2.49
CA MET A 232 0.70 9.61 3.57
C MET A 232 0.65 10.36 4.90
N GLU A 233 -0.21 9.91 5.80
CA GLU A 233 -0.37 10.48 7.13
C GLU A 233 -0.45 9.35 8.16
N MET A 234 0.37 9.46 9.19
CA MET A 234 0.39 8.49 10.29
C MET A 234 -0.79 8.70 11.22
N ASN A 235 -1.40 7.64 11.66
CA ASN A 235 -2.48 7.66 12.64
C ASN A 235 -1.88 7.55 14.04
N VAL A 236 -1.55 8.69 14.62
CA VAL A 236 -0.88 8.77 15.94
C VAL A 236 -1.70 8.06 17.05
N GLU A 237 -3.06 8.13 16.99
CA GLU A 237 -3.92 7.49 17.99
C GLU A 237 -3.84 5.95 17.99
N LYS A 238 -3.40 5.35 16.87
CA LYS A 238 -3.28 3.91 16.71
C LYS A 238 -1.85 3.40 16.58
N THR A 239 -0.90 4.31 16.46
CA THR A 239 0.52 4.00 16.47
C THR A 239 0.97 3.77 17.91
N ASN A 240 1.49 2.58 18.24
CA ASN A 240 1.92 2.16 19.56
C ASN A 240 3.32 1.55 19.50
#